data_432b9532e61f6749a91ca58a546a0633
#
_entry.id   432b9532e61f6749a91ca58a546a0633
#
_cell.length_a   1.000
_cell.length_b   1.000
_cell.length_c   1.000
_cell.angle_alpha   90.00
_cell.angle_beta   90.00
_cell.angle_gamma   90.00
#
_symmetry.space_group_name_H-M   'P 1'
#
loop_
_entity.id
_entity.type
_entity.pdbx_description
1 polymer ?
#
loop_
_entity_poly.entity_id
_entity_poly.type
_entity_poly.pdbx_seq_one_letter_code
_entity_poly.pdbx_strand_id
1 'polypeptide(L)'
;MTDNGMPTLHDVIAARPHVYRYLKPTPLYRYSGLSELIGANVRVKHENHQPVGAFKVRGGLNLVARLSERERNSGLFTASTGNHGQSIAYAARAHGMRATIAVPEGANPGKVAAMRGLGAEVVFHGTDFDSAREWIAGVARSQGGRFVGPTEELLIHGVGTYALEIIEALPEVDVIIVPVGAGSGVCATAIVAKAINPGIQVIGAQSAQAPAMQLSWVSGTPVSADMNTVAEGLATRVPFENTQRIMRKYLDDFVLVEDVAIEEAIILLLAHTHNLAEGAGAASLAAAVKLKHRLAEKNVVLVMSGGNLSVEQLRRLLAR
;
A
#
# COMPACT_ATOMS: atom_id res chain seq x y z
N MET A 1 -3.56 -26.14 14.32
CA MET A 1 -4.90 -25.53 14.28
C MET A 1 -4.89 -24.54 13.12
N THR A 2 -5.63 -24.81 12.08
CA THR A 2 -5.74 -23.92 10.90
C THR A 2 -6.43 -22.63 11.33
N ASP A 3 -5.73 -21.53 11.21
CA ASP A 3 -6.16 -20.18 11.65
C ASP A 3 -7.21 -19.62 10.68
N ASN A 4 -8.45 -20.12 10.76
CA ASN A 4 -9.68 -19.64 10.08
C ASN A 4 -9.52 -18.99 8.69
N GLY A 5 -8.62 -19.49 7.82
CA GLY A 5 -8.42 -18.99 6.46
C GLY A 5 -7.79 -17.59 6.39
N MET A 6 -7.05 -17.14 7.41
CA MET A 6 -6.26 -15.90 7.32
C MET A 6 -4.87 -16.17 6.76
N PRO A 7 -4.29 -15.21 6.01
CA PRO A 7 -2.88 -15.26 5.60
C PRO A 7 -1.94 -15.46 6.78
N THR A 8 -0.88 -16.22 6.56
CA THR A 8 0.11 -16.57 7.58
C THR A 8 1.52 -16.16 7.16
N LEU A 9 2.50 -16.21 8.08
CA LEU A 9 3.92 -16.03 7.76
C LEU A 9 4.39 -17.04 6.70
N HIS A 10 3.89 -18.29 6.75
CA HIS A 10 4.21 -19.32 5.75
C HIS A 10 3.84 -18.88 4.33
N ASP A 11 2.66 -18.27 4.16
CA ASP A 11 2.18 -17.79 2.86
C ASP A 11 3.05 -16.64 2.32
N VAL A 12 3.52 -15.76 3.21
CA VAL A 12 4.45 -14.68 2.86
C VAL A 12 5.81 -15.24 2.45
N ILE A 13 6.35 -16.22 3.18
CA ILE A 13 7.60 -16.89 2.82
C ILE A 13 7.46 -17.59 1.46
N ALA A 14 6.34 -18.27 1.21
CA ALA A 14 6.04 -18.92 -0.06
C ALA A 14 5.85 -17.93 -1.23
N ALA A 15 5.61 -16.64 -0.96
CA ALA A 15 5.55 -15.60 -1.98
C ALA A 15 6.94 -15.10 -2.43
N ARG A 16 8.00 -15.27 -1.61
CA ARG A 16 9.36 -14.74 -1.89
C ARG A 16 9.89 -15.12 -3.27
N PRO A 17 9.87 -16.39 -3.72
CA PRO A 17 10.38 -16.78 -5.04
C PRO A 17 9.66 -16.07 -6.18
N HIS A 18 8.35 -15.81 -6.04
CA HIS A 18 7.56 -15.14 -7.07
C HIS A 18 7.88 -13.65 -7.16
N VAL A 19 8.10 -13.00 -6.01
CA VAL A 19 8.44 -11.58 -5.92
C VAL A 19 9.88 -11.34 -6.34
N TYR A 20 10.84 -12.09 -5.78
CA TYR A 20 12.26 -11.85 -5.99
C TYR A 20 12.80 -12.36 -7.34
N ARG A 21 11.98 -13.05 -8.12
CA ARG A 21 12.28 -13.30 -9.53
C ARG A 21 12.38 -12.01 -10.34
N TYR A 22 11.66 -10.97 -9.93
CA TYR A 22 11.51 -9.71 -10.68
C TYR A 22 11.99 -8.47 -9.90
N LEU A 23 11.98 -8.54 -8.59
CA LEU A 23 12.33 -7.42 -7.70
C LEU A 23 13.53 -7.77 -6.84
N LYS A 24 14.21 -6.73 -6.36
CA LYS A 24 15.21 -6.85 -5.29
C LYS A 24 14.64 -6.29 -4.00
N PRO A 25 15.18 -6.69 -2.82
CA PRO A 25 14.89 -6.00 -1.57
C PRO A 25 15.12 -4.50 -1.69
N THR A 26 14.23 -3.71 -1.13
CA THR A 26 14.37 -2.25 -1.11
C THR A 26 15.20 -1.80 0.08
N PRO A 27 15.86 -0.63 0.01
CA PRO A 27 16.65 -0.12 1.12
C PRO A 27 15.85 0.09 2.40
N LEU A 28 16.54 -0.13 3.53
CA LEU A 28 16.12 0.26 4.87
C LEU A 28 17.20 1.17 5.44
N TYR A 29 17.08 2.48 5.27
CA TYR A 29 18.11 3.44 5.66
C TYR A 29 17.75 4.17 6.95
N ARG A 30 18.78 4.41 7.79
CA ARG A 30 18.70 5.30 8.95
C ARG A 30 18.96 6.73 8.50
N TYR A 31 18.15 7.67 9.00
CA TYR A 31 18.31 9.10 8.75
C TYR A 31 18.45 9.86 10.07
N SER A 32 19.60 10.52 10.27
CA SER A 32 19.90 11.27 11.51
C SER A 32 18.89 12.40 11.74
N GLY A 33 18.59 13.21 10.71
CA GLY A 33 17.64 14.31 10.83
C GLY A 33 16.23 13.87 11.19
N LEU A 34 15.75 12.73 10.67
CA LEU A 34 14.45 12.16 11.08
C LEU A 34 14.54 11.59 12.50
N SER A 35 15.67 11.00 12.86
CA SER A 35 15.88 10.48 14.22
C SER A 35 15.87 11.59 15.27
N GLU A 36 16.50 12.72 14.99
CA GLU A 36 16.47 13.92 15.85
C GLU A 36 15.06 14.52 15.95
N LEU A 37 14.37 14.64 14.82
CA LEU A 37 12.99 15.17 14.76
C LEU A 37 12.02 14.39 15.64
N ILE A 38 12.15 13.05 15.64
CA ILE A 38 11.24 12.14 16.35
C ILE A 38 11.72 11.83 17.78
N GLY A 39 13.02 11.94 18.04
CA GLY A 39 13.63 11.49 19.30
C GLY A 39 13.76 9.96 19.40
N ALA A 40 13.95 9.27 18.25
CA ALA A 40 13.98 7.81 18.14
C ALA A 40 15.02 7.36 17.12
N ASN A 41 15.37 6.07 17.07
CA ASN A 41 16.19 5.50 16.01
C ASN A 41 15.34 5.23 14.76
N VAL A 42 15.18 6.23 13.89
CA VAL A 42 14.29 6.16 12.74
C VAL A 42 14.97 5.60 11.50
N ARG A 43 14.36 4.58 10.91
CA ARG A 43 14.70 4.06 9.58
C ARG A 43 13.50 4.19 8.65
N VAL A 44 13.76 4.35 7.36
CA VAL A 44 12.74 4.39 6.31
C VAL A 44 12.89 3.18 5.40
N LYS A 45 11.81 2.43 5.23
CA LYS A 45 11.69 1.37 4.23
C LYS A 45 11.23 1.96 2.91
N HIS A 46 12.10 1.95 1.91
CA HIS A 46 11.93 2.66 0.65
C HIS A 46 11.16 1.86 -0.41
N GLU A 47 9.87 1.65 -0.22
CA GLU A 47 9.03 0.99 -1.23
C GLU A 47 8.74 1.89 -2.46
N ASN A 48 9.02 3.17 -2.37
CA ASN A 48 9.06 4.10 -3.51
C ASN A 48 10.16 3.78 -4.54
N HIS A 49 11.15 2.95 -4.19
CA HIS A 49 12.22 2.49 -5.11
C HIS A 49 11.81 1.28 -5.97
N GLN A 50 10.60 0.80 -5.84
CA GLN A 50 10.10 -0.26 -6.73
C GLN A 50 9.91 0.25 -8.17
N PRO A 51 9.96 -0.62 -9.19
CA PRO A 51 9.84 -0.24 -10.61
C PRO A 51 8.58 0.57 -10.96
N VAL A 52 7.50 0.37 -10.19
CA VAL A 52 6.25 1.15 -10.35
C VAL A 52 6.13 2.28 -9.31
N GLY A 53 7.20 2.59 -8.60
CA GLY A 53 7.22 3.63 -7.57
C GLY A 53 6.39 3.32 -6.33
N ALA A 54 5.99 2.06 -6.08
CA ALA A 54 5.18 1.70 -4.92
C ALA A 54 5.23 0.20 -4.58
N PHE A 55 5.00 -0.15 -3.31
CA PHE A 55 5.04 -1.51 -2.77
C PHE A 55 4.08 -2.52 -3.42
N LYS A 56 3.00 -2.02 -4.01
CA LYS A 56 1.91 -2.86 -4.53
C LYS A 56 2.36 -3.85 -5.59
N VAL A 57 3.43 -3.57 -6.31
CA VAL A 57 3.99 -4.47 -7.34
C VAL A 57 4.35 -5.84 -6.79
N ARG A 58 4.76 -5.94 -5.53
CA ARG A 58 5.07 -7.20 -4.84
C ARG A 58 3.85 -8.13 -4.82
N GLY A 59 2.69 -7.57 -4.46
CA GLY A 59 1.42 -8.30 -4.44
C GLY A 59 1.00 -8.75 -5.84
N GLY A 60 1.03 -7.84 -6.81
CA GLY A 60 0.68 -8.18 -8.20
C GLY A 60 1.49 -9.34 -8.76
N LEU A 61 2.81 -9.32 -8.56
CA LEU A 61 3.70 -10.41 -9.01
C LEU A 61 3.36 -11.75 -8.36
N ASN A 62 3.13 -11.78 -7.03
CA ASN A 62 2.75 -13.01 -6.35
C ASN A 62 1.39 -13.53 -6.82
N LEU A 63 0.39 -12.64 -6.98
CA LEU A 63 -0.92 -13.03 -7.46
C LEU A 63 -0.83 -13.66 -8.85
N VAL A 64 -0.19 -12.99 -9.81
CA VAL A 64 -0.11 -13.46 -11.19
C VAL A 64 0.66 -14.77 -11.31
N ALA A 65 1.72 -14.94 -10.52
CA ALA A 65 2.49 -16.20 -10.51
C ALA A 65 1.66 -17.42 -10.08
N ARG A 66 0.59 -17.20 -9.31
CA ARG A 66 -0.27 -18.27 -8.75
C ARG A 66 -1.57 -18.49 -9.51
N LEU A 67 -1.80 -17.77 -10.60
CA LEU A 67 -2.99 -17.97 -11.44
C LEU A 67 -2.92 -19.31 -12.18
N SER A 68 -4.07 -19.95 -12.30
CA SER A 68 -4.26 -21.12 -13.18
C SER A 68 -4.03 -20.74 -14.65
N GLU A 69 -3.73 -21.74 -15.48
CA GLU A 69 -3.56 -21.52 -16.93
C GLU A 69 -4.82 -20.89 -17.56
N ARG A 70 -6.00 -21.32 -17.14
CA ARG A 70 -7.28 -20.75 -17.58
C ARG A 70 -7.36 -19.25 -17.26
N GLU A 71 -7.04 -18.83 -16.04
CA GLU A 71 -7.07 -17.42 -15.64
C GLU A 71 -6.03 -16.60 -16.39
N ARG A 72 -4.84 -17.17 -16.63
CA ARG A 72 -3.79 -16.50 -17.41
C ARG A 72 -4.24 -16.21 -18.85
N ASN A 73 -4.89 -17.18 -19.50
CA ASN A 73 -5.38 -17.04 -20.87
C ASN A 73 -6.56 -16.06 -20.98
N SER A 74 -7.36 -15.93 -19.94
CA SER A 74 -8.55 -15.05 -19.93
C SER A 74 -8.22 -13.57 -19.71
N GLY A 75 -7.02 -13.23 -19.22
CA GLY A 75 -6.60 -11.86 -18.92
C GLY A 75 -7.06 -11.36 -17.55
N LEU A 76 -6.43 -10.26 -17.12
CA LEU A 76 -6.68 -9.59 -15.84
C LEU A 76 -7.52 -8.33 -16.03
N PHE A 77 -8.44 -8.10 -15.11
CA PHE A 77 -9.30 -6.94 -15.08
C PHE A 77 -9.26 -6.30 -13.69
N THR A 78 -9.12 -4.99 -13.62
CA THR A 78 -9.18 -4.25 -12.35
C THR A 78 -9.67 -2.83 -12.57
N ALA A 79 -10.12 -2.18 -11.50
CA ALA A 79 -10.31 -0.74 -11.47
C ALA A 79 -9.28 -0.10 -10.56
N SER A 80 -8.59 0.92 -11.04
CA SER A 80 -7.63 1.66 -10.21
C SER A 80 -7.15 2.93 -10.90
N THR A 81 -7.15 4.03 -10.18
CA THR A 81 -6.55 5.30 -10.62
C THR A 81 -5.06 5.45 -10.24
N GLY A 82 -4.44 4.44 -9.58
CA GLY A 82 -3.09 4.61 -9.02
C GLY A 82 -2.25 3.33 -8.94
N ASN A 83 -1.58 3.15 -7.80
CA ASN A 83 -0.55 2.12 -7.60
C ASN A 83 -1.03 0.67 -7.78
N HIS A 84 -2.30 0.38 -7.50
CA HIS A 84 -2.84 -0.97 -7.72
C HIS A 84 -2.91 -1.30 -9.22
N GLY A 85 -3.42 -0.38 -10.05
CA GLY A 85 -3.46 -0.56 -11.50
C GLY A 85 -2.06 -0.77 -12.10
N GLN A 86 -1.10 0.07 -11.72
CA GLN A 86 0.29 -0.09 -12.17
C GLN A 86 0.90 -1.42 -11.73
N SER A 87 0.59 -1.88 -10.51
CA SER A 87 1.02 -3.19 -10.00
C SER A 87 0.50 -4.33 -10.87
N ILE A 88 -0.80 -4.33 -11.22
CA ILE A 88 -1.41 -5.37 -12.05
C ILE A 88 -0.89 -5.30 -13.49
N ALA A 89 -0.74 -4.09 -14.06
CA ALA A 89 -0.13 -3.89 -15.38
C ALA A 89 1.29 -4.45 -15.45
N TYR A 90 2.13 -4.10 -14.48
CA TYR A 90 3.51 -4.59 -14.40
C TYR A 90 3.57 -6.12 -14.29
N ALA A 91 2.78 -6.69 -13.38
CA ALA A 91 2.76 -8.13 -13.15
C ALA A 91 2.24 -8.90 -14.37
N ALA A 92 1.18 -8.40 -15.03
CA ALA A 92 0.66 -8.98 -16.26
C ALA A 92 1.73 -8.98 -17.37
N ARG A 93 2.39 -7.83 -17.60
CA ARG A 93 3.49 -7.72 -18.58
C ARG A 93 4.63 -8.68 -18.28
N ALA A 94 5.05 -8.79 -17.01
CA ALA A 94 6.14 -9.67 -16.59
C ALA A 94 5.85 -11.16 -16.84
N HIS A 95 4.57 -11.54 -16.96
CA HIS A 95 4.12 -12.91 -17.21
C HIS A 95 3.48 -13.10 -18.61
N GLY A 96 3.62 -12.12 -19.51
CA GLY A 96 3.08 -12.20 -20.87
C GLY A 96 1.55 -12.22 -20.96
N MET A 97 0.88 -11.65 -19.95
CA MET A 97 -0.59 -11.59 -19.84
C MET A 97 -1.14 -10.24 -20.29
N ARG A 98 -2.41 -10.22 -20.69
CA ARG A 98 -3.17 -8.98 -20.92
C ARG A 98 -3.73 -8.46 -19.60
N ALA A 99 -3.76 -7.13 -19.44
CA ALA A 99 -4.44 -6.46 -18.34
C ALA A 99 -5.31 -5.32 -18.89
N THR A 100 -6.57 -5.28 -18.48
CA THR A 100 -7.51 -4.19 -18.78
C THR A 100 -7.86 -3.49 -17.47
N ILE A 101 -7.64 -2.17 -17.43
CA ILE A 101 -7.79 -1.36 -16.21
C ILE A 101 -8.85 -0.29 -16.47
N ALA A 102 -9.94 -0.32 -15.72
CA ALA A 102 -10.94 0.74 -15.76
C ALA A 102 -10.55 1.89 -14.84
N VAL A 103 -10.74 3.09 -15.35
CA VAL A 103 -10.58 4.35 -14.63
C VAL A 103 -11.81 5.23 -14.86
N PRO A 104 -12.19 6.09 -13.91
CA PRO A 104 -13.28 7.06 -14.14
C PRO A 104 -12.86 8.10 -15.19
N GLU A 105 -13.87 8.73 -15.80
CA GLU A 105 -13.66 9.92 -16.62
C GLU A 105 -12.96 11.01 -15.79
N GLY A 106 -11.97 11.68 -16.35
CA GLY A 106 -11.17 12.67 -15.63
C GLY A 106 -10.04 12.10 -14.75
N ALA A 107 -9.75 10.79 -14.84
CA ALA A 107 -8.56 10.21 -14.17
C ALA A 107 -7.27 10.92 -14.60
N ASN A 108 -6.32 11.03 -13.65
CA ASN A 108 -5.04 11.73 -13.86
C ASN A 108 -4.30 11.20 -15.10
N PRO A 109 -4.03 12.05 -16.14
CA PRO A 109 -3.41 11.60 -17.40
C PRO A 109 -2.04 10.95 -17.21
N GLY A 110 -1.24 11.42 -16.24
CA GLY A 110 0.09 10.87 -15.95
C GLY A 110 0.01 9.42 -15.41
N LYS A 111 -0.98 9.15 -14.56
CA LYS A 111 -1.22 7.79 -14.02
C LYS A 111 -1.76 6.86 -15.10
N VAL A 112 -2.66 7.36 -15.97
CA VAL A 112 -3.13 6.63 -17.16
C VAL A 112 -1.96 6.28 -18.08
N ALA A 113 -1.11 7.26 -18.40
CA ALA A 113 0.08 7.05 -19.22
C ALA A 113 1.03 6.02 -18.62
N ALA A 114 1.24 6.03 -17.30
CA ALA A 114 2.06 5.03 -16.60
C ALA A 114 1.52 3.60 -16.76
N MET A 115 0.21 3.40 -16.59
CA MET A 115 -0.43 2.09 -16.79
C MET A 115 -0.32 1.61 -18.25
N ARG A 116 -0.56 2.51 -19.22
CA ARG A 116 -0.39 2.21 -20.66
C ARG A 116 1.06 1.90 -21.01
N GLY A 117 2.02 2.65 -20.46
CA GLY A 117 3.46 2.40 -20.62
C GLY A 117 3.91 1.03 -20.08
N LEU A 118 3.16 0.47 -19.12
CA LEU A 118 3.33 -0.88 -18.62
C LEU A 118 2.61 -1.94 -19.48
N GLY A 119 1.95 -1.55 -20.58
CA GLY A 119 1.29 -2.46 -21.52
C GLY A 119 -0.16 -2.78 -21.18
N ALA A 120 -0.78 -2.10 -20.22
CA ALA A 120 -2.19 -2.30 -19.93
C ALA A 120 -3.08 -1.54 -20.92
N GLU A 121 -4.21 -2.14 -21.26
CA GLU A 121 -5.35 -1.46 -21.85
C GLU A 121 -6.04 -0.64 -20.77
N VAL A 122 -6.17 0.68 -20.95
CA VAL A 122 -6.86 1.56 -20.01
C VAL A 122 -8.16 2.05 -20.63
N VAL A 123 -9.27 1.73 -19.98
CA VAL A 123 -10.63 2.05 -20.42
C VAL A 123 -11.25 3.05 -19.45
N PHE A 124 -11.82 4.13 -19.98
CA PHE A 124 -12.56 5.12 -19.20
C PHE A 124 -14.03 4.70 -19.07
N HIS A 125 -14.54 4.72 -17.85
CA HIS A 125 -15.95 4.41 -17.59
C HIS A 125 -16.45 5.04 -16.30
N GLY A 126 -17.60 5.72 -16.40
CA GLY A 126 -18.27 6.33 -15.25
C GLY A 126 -17.57 7.58 -14.71
N THR A 127 -18.22 8.21 -13.75
CA THR A 127 -17.76 9.48 -13.16
C THR A 127 -16.92 9.30 -11.89
N ASP A 128 -16.94 8.09 -11.29
CA ASP A 128 -16.21 7.77 -10.08
C ASP A 128 -15.60 6.35 -10.11
N PHE A 129 -14.81 6.06 -9.08
CA PHE A 129 -14.12 4.78 -8.94
C PHE A 129 -15.09 3.60 -8.82
N ASP A 130 -16.20 3.75 -8.11
CA ASP A 130 -17.12 2.65 -7.86
C ASP A 130 -17.86 2.24 -9.14
N SER A 131 -18.29 3.20 -9.95
CA SER A 131 -18.91 2.92 -11.28
C SER A 131 -17.91 2.24 -12.22
N ALA A 132 -16.65 2.69 -12.27
CA ALA A 132 -15.62 2.04 -13.06
C ALA A 132 -15.37 0.58 -12.59
N ARG A 133 -15.32 0.36 -11.27
CA ARG A 133 -15.11 -0.95 -10.66
C ARG A 133 -16.24 -1.93 -10.95
N GLU A 134 -17.49 -1.50 -10.77
CA GLU A 134 -18.66 -2.35 -11.01
C GLU A 134 -18.76 -2.76 -12.47
N TRP A 135 -18.55 -1.81 -13.37
CA TRP A 135 -18.56 -2.07 -14.79
C TRP A 135 -17.49 -3.08 -15.21
N ILE A 136 -16.22 -2.85 -14.85
CA ILE A 136 -15.13 -3.73 -15.27
C ILE A 136 -15.22 -5.12 -14.63
N ALA A 137 -15.78 -5.24 -13.42
CA ALA A 137 -16.08 -6.53 -12.81
C ALA A 137 -17.16 -7.29 -13.61
N GLY A 138 -18.14 -6.57 -14.18
CA GLY A 138 -19.12 -7.12 -15.12
C GLY A 138 -18.48 -7.60 -16.41
N VAL A 139 -17.60 -6.80 -17.00
CA VAL A 139 -16.83 -7.15 -18.22
C VAL A 139 -15.97 -8.39 -17.96
N ALA A 140 -15.25 -8.44 -16.86
CA ALA A 140 -14.45 -9.61 -16.48
C ALA A 140 -15.30 -10.89 -16.45
N ARG A 141 -16.47 -10.84 -15.80
CA ARG A 141 -17.38 -12.01 -15.76
C ARG A 141 -17.87 -12.43 -17.14
N SER A 142 -18.29 -11.48 -17.99
CA SER A 142 -18.82 -11.77 -19.33
C SER A 142 -17.75 -12.37 -20.27
N GLN A 143 -16.48 -11.99 -20.09
CA GLN A 143 -15.36 -12.47 -20.89
C GLN A 143 -14.64 -13.69 -20.27
N GLY A 144 -15.10 -14.18 -19.11
CA GLY A 144 -14.44 -15.26 -18.38
C GLY A 144 -13.07 -14.86 -17.83
N GLY A 145 -12.79 -13.55 -17.71
CA GLY A 145 -11.54 -13.00 -17.21
C GLY A 145 -11.47 -12.93 -15.68
N ARG A 146 -10.27 -12.66 -15.16
CA ARG A 146 -10.02 -12.57 -13.72
C ARG A 146 -10.09 -11.12 -13.24
N PHE A 147 -11.15 -10.76 -12.52
CA PHE A 147 -11.18 -9.48 -11.79
C PHE A 147 -10.29 -9.55 -10.55
N VAL A 148 -9.46 -8.52 -10.34
CA VAL A 148 -8.53 -8.41 -9.21
C VAL A 148 -8.88 -7.19 -8.37
N GLY A 149 -9.34 -7.42 -7.14
CA GLY A 149 -9.57 -6.39 -6.13
C GLY A 149 -8.30 -6.01 -5.37
N PRO A 150 -8.28 -4.86 -4.65
CA PRO A 150 -7.06 -4.32 -4.02
C PRO A 150 -6.62 -5.03 -2.74
N THR A 151 -7.41 -5.95 -2.20
CA THR A 151 -7.22 -6.57 -0.87
C THR A 151 -7.20 -8.10 -0.90
N GLU A 152 -7.01 -8.71 -2.07
CA GLU A 152 -6.94 -10.17 -2.19
C GLU A 152 -5.78 -10.75 -1.37
N GLU A 153 -5.97 -11.93 -0.80
CA GLU A 153 -4.97 -12.58 0.06
C GLU A 153 -3.64 -12.79 -0.65
N LEU A 154 -3.65 -13.20 -1.93
CA LEU A 154 -2.43 -13.36 -2.72
C LEU A 154 -1.66 -12.03 -2.91
N LEU A 155 -2.36 -10.89 -2.90
CA LEU A 155 -1.69 -9.58 -2.89
C LEU A 155 -1.03 -9.34 -1.53
N ILE A 156 -1.72 -9.63 -0.42
CA ILE A 156 -1.19 -9.48 0.95
C ILE A 156 0.04 -10.35 1.15
N HIS A 157 0.04 -11.60 0.67
CA HIS A 157 1.19 -12.50 0.76
C HIS A 157 2.44 -11.90 0.08
N GLY A 158 2.31 -11.42 -1.17
CA GLY A 158 3.42 -10.81 -1.90
C GLY A 158 3.93 -9.53 -1.24
N VAL A 159 3.02 -8.68 -0.76
CA VAL A 159 3.33 -7.44 -0.05
C VAL A 159 4.12 -7.72 1.23
N GLY A 160 3.80 -8.78 1.97
CA GLY A 160 4.48 -9.16 3.21
C GLY A 160 6.00 -9.36 3.07
N THR A 161 6.49 -9.56 1.86
CA THR A 161 7.94 -9.72 1.62
C THR A 161 8.75 -8.50 2.03
N TYR A 162 8.22 -7.26 1.96
CA TYR A 162 8.95 -6.10 2.47
C TYR A 162 9.01 -6.08 4.01
N ALA A 163 8.01 -6.62 4.70
CA ALA A 163 8.02 -6.73 6.15
C ALA A 163 9.05 -7.75 6.64
N LEU A 164 9.22 -8.87 5.90
CA LEU A 164 10.35 -9.80 6.14
C LEU A 164 11.68 -9.09 5.98
N GLU A 165 11.88 -8.31 4.90
CA GLU A 165 13.09 -7.53 4.68
C GLU A 165 13.39 -6.55 5.82
N ILE A 166 12.35 -5.92 6.41
CA ILE A 166 12.51 -5.04 7.58
C ILE A 166 13.06 -5.82 8.76
N ILE A 167 12.42 -6.92 9.13
CA ILE A 167 12.78 -7.67 10.35
C ILE A 167 14.11 -8.42 10.17
N GLU A 168 14.42 -8.92 8.98
CA GLU A 168 15.71 -9.54 8.66
C GLU A 168 16.87 -8.51 8.74
N ALA A 169 16.63 -7.25 8.34
CA ALA A 169 17.65 -6.19 8.40
C ALA A 169 17.71 -5.47 9.76
N LEU A 170 16.65 -5.51 10.55
CA LEU A 170 16.54 -4.88 11.88
C LEU A 170 15.74 -5.80 12.81
N PRO A 171 16.36 -6.88 13.33
CA PRO A 171 15.68 -7.81 14.25
C PRO A 171 15.19 -7.15 15.55
N GLU A 172 15.84 -6.06 15.97
CA GLU A 172 15.52 -5.28 17.16
C GLU A 172 14.51 -4.15 16.92
N VAL A 173 13.74 -4.20 15.83
CA VAL A 173 12.68 -3.21 15.56
C VAL A 173 11.61 -3.27 16.66
N ASP A 174 11.27 -2.09 17.22
CA ASP A 174 10.23 -1.96 18.23
C ASP A 174 8.88 -1.57 17.62
N VAL A 175 8.90 -0.68 16.61
CA VAL A 175 7.68 -0.11 16.03
C VAL A 175 7.79 -0.02 14.51
N ILE A 176 6.75 -0.47 13.81
CA ILE A 176 6.62 -0.28 12.35
C ILE A 176 5.36 0.53 12.08
N ILE A 177 5.49 1.70 11.44
CA ILE A 177 4.36 2.56 11.07
C ILE A 177 4.08 2.41 9.58
N VAL A 178 2.83 2.04 9.25
CA VAL A 178 2.43 1.66 7.89
C VAL A 178 1.23 2.49 7.43
N PRO A 179 1.29 3.13 6.26
CA PRO A 179 0.14 3.82 5.68
C PRO A 179 -1.01 2.86 5.33
N VAL A 180 -2.24 3.28 5.59
CA VAL A 180 -3.44 2.46 5.39
C VAL A 180 -4.41 3.12 4.42
N GLY A 181 -4.48 2.59 3.20
CA GLY A 181 -5.61 2.77 2.29
C GLY A 181 -6.55 1.57 2.44
N ALA A 182 -6.60 0.66 1.47
CA ALA A 182 -7.38 -0.59 1.57
C ALA A 182 -6.84 -1.62 2.59
N GLY A 183 -5.65 -1.41 3.16
CA GLY A 183 -5.11 -2.20 4.27
C GLY A 183 -4.12 -3.31 3.91
N SER A 184 -3.85 -3.61 2.63
CA SER A 184 -2.95 -4.72 2.26
C SER A 184 -1.55 -4.59 2.86
N GLY A 185 -0.99 -3.38 2.92
CA GLY A 185 0.35 -3.13 3.49
C GLY A 185 0.41 -3.41 4.99
N VAL A 186 -0.49 -2.78 5.75
CA VAL A 186 -0.51 -2.93 7.21
C VAL A 186 -0.85 -4.35 7.65
N CYS A 187 -1.80 -5.00 6.96
CA CYS A 187 -2.13 -6.42 7.23
C CYS A 187 -0.93 -7.32 7.02
N ALA A 188 -0.25 -7.18 5.88
CA ALA A 188 0.93 -7.98 5.57
C ALA A 188 2.05 -7.76 6.60
N THR A 189 2.28 -6.50 7.00
CA THR A 189 3.28 -6.16 8.03
C THR A 189 2.91 -6.77 9.37
N ALA A 190 1.66 -6.64 9.80
CA ALA A 190 1.20 -7.16 11.09
C ALA A 190 1.28 -8.70 11.17
N ILE A 191 0.89 -9.40 10.10
CA ILE A 191 1.02 -10.86 10.01
C ILE A 191 2.47 -11.29 10.24
N VAL A 192 3.40 -10.67 9.52
CA VAL A 192 4.83 -11.02 9.60
C VAL A 192 5.40 -10.65 10.96
N ALA A 193 5.16 -9.43 11.43
CA ALA A 193 5.67 -8.95 12.70
C ALA A 193 5.20 -9.82 13.87
N LYS A 194 3.89 -10.05 13.97
CA LYS A 194 3.32 -10.82 15.08
C LYS A 194 3.69 -12.30 15.06
N ALA A 195 3.95 -12.86 13.90
CA ALA A 195 4.40 -14.26 13.79
C ALA A 195 5.88 -14.45 14.17
N ILE A 196 6.74 -13.43 13.95
CA ILE A 196 8.17 -13.50 14.26
C ILE A 196 8.44 -13.03 15.69
N ASN A 197 7.93 -11.85 16.06
CA ASN A 197 8.04 -11.29 17.39
C ASN A 197 6.76 -10.52 17.75
N PRO A 198 5.88 -11.09 18.59
CA PRO A 198 4.63 -10.43 19.02
C PRO A 198 4.85 -9.08 19.73
N GLY A 199 6.05 -8.80 20.24
CA GLY A 199 6.43 -7.55 20.90
C GLY A 199 6.59 -6.36 19.93
N ILE A 200 6.78 -6.61 18.63
CA ILE A 200 6.84 -5.54 17.62
C ILE A 200 5.47 -4.87 17.51
N GLN A 201 5.43 -3.56 17.73
CA GLN A 201 4.21 -2.77 17.56
C GLN A 201 4.03 -2.40 16.09
N VAL A 202 2.86 -2.70 15.51
CA VAL A 202 2.48 -2.27 14.16
C VAL A 202 1.38 -1.24 14.26
N ILE A 203 1.66 -0.03 13.76
CA ILE A 203 0.74 1.12 13.84
C ILE A 203 0.28 1.48 12.43
N GLY A 204 -1.03 1.50 12.21
CA GLY A 204 -1.64 2.02 10.99
C GLY A 204 -1.71 3.55 10.98
N ALA A 205 -1.49 4.18 9.82
CA ALA A 205 -1.65 5.62 9.63
C ALA A 205 -2.59 5.90 8.44
N GLN A 206 -3.66 6.66 8.68
CA GLN A 206 -4.64 7.05 7.65
C GLN A 206 -4.92 8.55 7.74
N SER A 207 -5.37 9.16 6.62
CA SER A 207 -5.82 10.54 6.60
C SER A 207 -7.10 10.72 7.43
N ALA A 208 -7.15 11.79 8.24
CA ALA A 208 -8.36 12.18 8.96
C ALA A 208 -9.50 12.62 8.01
N GLN A 209 -9.17 13.03 6.78
CA GLN A 209 -10.10 13.39 5.73
C GLN A 209 -10.65 12.18 4.95
N ALA A 210 -10.18 10.95 5.28
CA ALA A 210 -10.67 9.69 4.71
C ALA A 210 -10.61 8.55 5.75
N PRO A 211 -11.34 8.65 6.89
CA PRO A 211 -11.08 7.82 8.08
C PRO A 211 -11.83 6.48 8.11
N ALA A 212 -12.50 6.07 7.01
CA ALA A 212 -13.41 4.91 7.02
C ALA A 212 -12.78 3.62 7.57
N MET A 213 -11.50 3.35 7.26
CA MET A 213 -10.81 2.14 7.72
C MET A 213 -10.54 2.18 9.24
N GLN A 214 -10.09 3.32 9.75
CA GLN A 214 -9.83 3.51 11.18
C GLN A 214 -11.13 3.47 12.00
N LEU A 215 -12.17 4.18 11.56
CA LEU A 215 -13.47 4.18 12.23
C LEU A 215 -14.07 2.77 12.30
N SER A 216 -13.95 2.01 11.21
CA SER A 216 -14.42 0.61 11.18
C SER A 216 -13.60 -0.31 12.07
N TRP A 217 -12.30 -0.05 12.21
CA TRP A 217 -11.42 -0.82 13.10
C TRP A 217 -11.77 -0.56 14.57
N VAL A 218 -11.97 0.70 14.96
CA VAL A 218 -12.32 1.09 16.33
C VAL A 218 -13.72 0.62 16.72
N SER A 219 -14.71 0.81 15.83
CA SER A 219 -16.11 0.44 16.13
C SER A 219 -16.37 -1.06 16.10
N GLY A 220 -15.49 -1.86 15.48
CA GLY A 220 -15.72 -3.28 15.25
C GLY A 220 -16.75 -3.60 14.14
N THR A 221 -17.34 -2.58 13.52
CA THR A 221 -18.37 -2.71 12.46
C THR A 221 -17.98 -1.87 11.23
N PRO A 222 -18.50 -2.20 10.03
CA PRO A 222 -18.26 -1.38 8.85
C PRO A 222 -18.83 0.05 9.01
N VAL A 223 -17.96 1.05 8.85
CA VAL A 223 -18.32 2.48 8.86
C VAL A 223 -17.89 3.12 7.55
N SER A 224 -18.82 3.74 6.85
CA SER A 224 -18.52 4.57 5.67
C SER A 224 -18.23 6.00 6.12
N ALA A 225 -17.31 6.67 5.41
CA ALA A 225 -16.95 8.05 5.65
C ALA A 225 -16.58 8.74 4.32
N ASP A 226 -16.50 10.07 4.35
CA ASP A 226 -15.97 10.84 3.23
C ASP A 226 -14.52 10.45 2.94
N MET A 227 -14.05 10.71 1.72
CA MET A 227 -12.68 10.41 1.30
C MET A 227 -12.02 11.60 0.58
N ASN A 228 -12.21 12.80 1.14
CA ASN A 228 -11.76 14.08 0.57
C ASN A 228 -10.29 14.38 0.94
N THR A 229 -9.40 13.43 0.78
CA THR A 229 -7.97 13.56 1.12
C THR A 229 -7.12 13.85 -0.10
N VAL A 230 -6.04 14.64 0.09
CA VAL A 230 -4.97 14.85 -0.90
C VAL A 230 -4.09 13.61 -1.08
N ALA A 231 -4.12 12.69 -0.12
CA ALA A 231 -3.37 11.43 -0.13
C ALA A 231 -4.19 10.32 -0.80
N GLU A 232 -4.31 10.35 -2.12
CA GLU A 232 -5.16 9.45 -2.92
C GLU A 232 -5.00 7.96 -2.57
N GLY A 233 -3.78 7.52 -2.23
CA GLY A 233 -3.52 6.12 -1.83
C GLY A 233 -4.13 5.72 -0.49
N LEU A 234 -4.62 6.69 0.31
CA LEU A 234 -5.34 6.49 1.58
C LEU A 234 -6.85 6.69 1.45
N ALA A 235 -7.32 7.18 0.29
CA ALA A 235 -8.72 7.49 0.06
C ALA A 235 -9.57 6.21 -0.04
N THR A 236 -10.34 5.93 1.01
CA THR A 236 -11.30 4.82 1.05
C THR A 236 -12.60 5.31 1.67
N ARG A 237 -13.71 5.08 0.99
CA ARG A 237 -15.06 5.45 1.45
C ARG A 237 -15.67 4.38 2.35
N VAL A 238 -15.37 3.12 2.04
CA VAL A 238 -15.91 1.95 2.73
C VAL A 238 -14.78 1.02 3.14
N PRO A 239 -14.90 0.28 4.26
CA PRO A 239 -13.91 -0.68 4.69
C PRO A 239 -13.92 -1.94 3.80
N PHE A 240 -12.81 -2.66 3.84
CA PHE A 240 -12.67 -3.98 3.23
C PHE A 240 -12.69 -5.05 4.33
N GLU A 241 -13.65 -5.95 4.31
CA GLU A 241 -13.91 -6.91 5.38
C GLU A 241 -12.69 -7.80 5.70
N ASN A 242 -12.03 -8.34 4.68
CA ASN A 242 -10.86 -9.21 4.87
C ASN A 242 -9.69 -8.49 5.57
N THR A 243 -9.38 -7.24 5.19
CA THR A 243 -8.33 -6.47 5.85
C THR A 243 -8.75 -5.98 7.23
N GLN A 244 -10.03 -5.66 7.44
CA GLN A 244 -10.55 -5.32 8.77
C GLN A 244 -10.40 -6.49 9.75
N ARG A 245 -10.74 -7.72 9.31
CA ARG A 245 -10.56 -8.93 10.12
C ARG A 245 -9.11 -9.14 10.56
N ILE A 246 -8.15 -8.93 9.64
CA ILE A 246 -6.73 -9.07 9.93
C ILE A 246 -6.25 -7.96 10.87
N MET A 247 -6.62 -6.69 10.60
CA MET A 247 -6.23 -5.56 11.44
C MET A 247 -6.76 -5.69 12.87
N ARG A 248 -8.02 -6.08 13.06
CA ARG A 248 -8.58 -6.31 14.42
C ARG A 248 -7.83 -7.38 15.21
N LYS A 249 -7.23 -8.35 14.53
CA LYS A 249 -6.47 -9.43 15.18
C LYS A 249 -5.05 -9.04 15.53
N TYR A 250 -4.39 -8.27 14.65
CA TYR A 250 -2.92 -8.14 14.69
C TYR A 250 -2.41 -6.70 14.83
N LEU A 251 -3.24 -5.67 14.56
CA LEU A 251 -2.81 -4.28 14.64
C LEU A 251 -2.83 -3.78 16.09
N ASP A 252 -1.77 -3.11 16.52
CA ASP A 252 -1.68 -2.59 17.89
C ASP A 252 -2.33 -1.23 18.06
N ASP A 253 -2.26 -0.38 17.01
CA ASP A 253 -2.83 0.96 17.04
C ASP A 253 -3.14 1.48 15.63
N PHE A 254 -4.05 2.44 15.52
CA PHE A 254 -4.44 3.03 14.24
C PHE A 254 -4.66 4.53 14.39
N VAL A 255 -3.77 5.32 13.81
CA VAL A 255 -3.69 6.78 14.00
C VAL A 255 -4.23 7.52 12.78
N LEU A 256 -5.07 8.50 13.01
CA LEU A 256 -5.46 9.49 11.98
C LEU A 256 -4.48 10.66 11.99
N VAL A 257 -4.11 11.13 10.81
CA VAL A 257 -3.25 12.30 10.58
C VAL A 257 -3.94 13.26 9.62
N GLU A 258 -3.81 14.55 9.89
CA GLU A 258 -4.40 15.60 9.04
C GLU A 258 -3.62 15.69 7.71
N ASP A 259 -4.31 16.04 6.62
CA ASP A 259 -3.70 16.19 5.30
C ASP A 259 -2.57 17.24 5.29
N VAL A 260 -2.69 18.31 6.08
CA VAL A 260 -1.63 19.31 6.24
C VAL A 260 -0.36 18.66 6.81
N ALA A 261 -0.49 17.82 7.82
CA ALA A 261 0.65 17.09 8.39
C ALA A 261 1.25 16.08 7.40
N ILE A 262 0.44 15.47 6.53
CA ILE A 262 0.93 14.60 5.45
C ILE A 262 1.73 15.42 4.42
N GLU A 263 1.22 16.59 4.04
CA GLU A 263 1.93 17.49 3.09
C GLU A 263 3.26 17.99 3.68
N GLU A 264 3.30 18.37 4.96
CA GLU A 264 4.54 18.70 5.66
C GLU A 264 5.52 17.50 5.69
N ALA A 265 5.01 16.29 5.94
CA ALA A 265 5.83 15.08 5.95
C ALA A 265 6.43 14.76 4.56
N ILE A 266 5.78 15.10 3.44
CA ILE A 266 6.38 14.98 2.09
C ILE A 266 7.62 15.86 2.01
N ILE A 267 7.55 17.11 2.46
CA ILE A 267 8.68 18.05 2.43
C ILE A 267 9.79 17.59 3.37
N LEU A 268 9.46 17.12 4.57
CA LEU A 268 10.45 16.58 5.51
C LEU A 268 11.16 15.34 4.94
N LEU A 269 10.44 14.42 4.29
CA LEU A 269 11.05 13.28 3.62
C LEU A 269 11.98 13.73 2.49
N LEU A 270 11.56 14.67 1.66
CA LEU A 270 12.41 15.22 0.61
C LEU A 270 13.69 15.84 1.18
N ALA A 271 13.57 16.66 2.23
CA ALA A 271 14.69 17.35 2.84
C ALA A 271 15.68 16.40 3.54
N HIS A 272 15.20 15.41 4.27
CA HIS A 272 16.04 14.53 5.09
C HIS A 272 16.47 13.24 4.40
N THR A 273 15.75 12.78 3.39
CA THR A 273 16.04 11.51 2.71
C THR A 273 16.43 11.68 1.25
N HIS A 274 16.22 12.86 0.67
CA HIS A 274 16.38 13.16 -0.76
C HIS A 274 15.53 12.25 -1.65
N ASN A 275 14.41 11.78 -1.09
CA ASN A 275 13.46 10.93 -1.78
C ASN A 275 12.08 11.60 -1.84
N LEU A 276 11.43 11.44 -2.99
CA LEU A 276 10.06 11.90 -3.18
C LEU A 276 9.09 10.84 -2.68
N ALA A 277 8.20 11.23 -1.76
CA ALA A 277 7.05 10.45 -1.33
C ALA A 277 5.75 11.03 -1.88
N GLU A 278 4.80 10.18 -2.26
CA GLU A 278 3.40 10.60 -2.41
C GLU A 278 2.71 10.75 -1.05
N GLY A 279 1.53 11.36 -0.98
CA GLY A 279 0.83 11.57 0.28
C GLY A 279 0.67 10.30 1.12
N ALA A 280 0.29 9.18 0.49
CA ALA A 280 0.22 7.90 1.19
C ALA A 280 1.59 7.45 1.72
N GLY A 281 2.67 7.66 0.95
CA GLY A 281 4.03 7.31 1.37
C GLY A 281 4.55 8.16 2.54
N ALA A 282 4.03 9.37 2.73
CA ALA A 282 4.44 10.28 3.79
C ALA A 282 3.65 10.12 5.09
N ALA A 283 2.48 9.49 5.06
CA ALA A 283 1.60 9.36 6.22
C ALA A 283 2.25 8.66 7.42
N SER A 284 3.19 7.73 7.18
CA SER A 284 3.96 7.08 8.26
C SER A 284 4.83 8.07 9.03
N LEU A 285 5.47 9.05 8.36
CA LEU A 285 6.23 10.10 9.03
C LEU A 285 5.30 11.08 9.76
N ALA A 286 4.18 11.50 9.14
CA ALA A 286 3.18 12.34 9.80
C ALA A 286 2.68 11.71 11.11
N ALA A 287 2.39 10.41 11.10
CA ALA A 287 2.02 9.66 12.28
C ALA A 287 3.16 9.59 13.32
N ALA A 288 4.41 9.39 12.88
CA ALA A 288 5.56 9.37 13.78
C ALA A 288 5.76 10.72 14.48
N VAL A 289 5.61 11.85 13.78
CA VAL A 289 5.67 13.19 14.37
C VAL A 289 4.57 13.36 15.45
N LYS A 290 3.36 12.92 15.15
CA LYS A 290 2.23 12.96 16.10
C LYS A 290 2.48 12.12 17.35
N LEU A 291 3.16 10.97 17.17
CA LEU A 291 3.40 9.98 18.22
C LEU A 291 4.77 10.13 18.91
N LYS A 292 5.58 11.15 18.60
CA LYS A 292 6.99 11.24 19.02
C LYS A 292 7.24 10.90 20.49
N HIS A 293 6.36 11.32 21.41
CA HIS A 293 6.52 11.03 22.85
C HIS A 293 6.39 9.53 23.18
N ARG A 294 5.69 8.74 22.37
CA ARG A 294 5.53 7.28 22.51
C ARG A 294 6.66 6.50 21.84
N LEU A 295 7.40 7.17 20.95
CA LEU A 295 8.46 6.57 20.12
C LEU A 295 9.86 6.84 20.68
N ALA A 296 10.00 7.68 21.70
CA ALA A 296 11.28 8.06 22.27
C ALA A 296 12.18 6.84 22.53
N GLU A 297 13.43 6.92 22.08
CA GLU A 297 14.51 5.91 22.22
C GLU A 297 14.27 4.55 21.51
N LYS A 298 13.10 4.35 20.85
CA LYS A 298 12.75 3.11 20.14
C LYS A 298 13.41 3.00 18.77
N ASN A 299 13.57 1.78 18.29
CA ASN A 299 13.87 1.47 16.89
C ASN A 299 12.58 1.51 16.06
N VAL A 300 12.41 2.56 15.27
CA VAL A 300 11.19 2.85 14.52
C VAL A 300 11.44 2.70 13.03
N VAL A 301 10.58 1.96 12.34
CA VAL A 301 10.58 1.86 10.89
C VAL A 301 9.35 2.57 10.32
N LEU A 302 9.59 3.51 9.41
CA LEU A 302 8.56 4.20 8.64
C LEU A 302 8.50 3.57 7.25
N VAL A 303 7.32 3.08 6.84
CA VAL A 303 7.14 2.55 5.48
C VAL A 303 6.81 3.69 4.53
N MET A 304 7.77 4.10 3.69
CA MET A 304 7.54 4.99 2.54
C MET A 304 6.92 4.15 1.42
N SER A 305 5.61 4.02 1.44
CA SER A 305 4.85 3.05 0.64
C SER A 305 4.84 3.31 -0.86
N GLY A 306 5.07 4.57 -1.28
CA GLY A 306 5.16 4.98 -2.68
C GLY A 306 5.63 6.41 -2.86
N GLY A 307 6.07 6.72 -4.09
CA GLY A 307 6.58 8.02 -4.51
C GLY A 307 5.89 8.62 -5.74
N ASN A 308 4.72 8.12 -6.11
CA ASN A 308 4.00 8.54 -7.34
C ASN A 308 3.27 9.90 -7.16
N LEU A 309 3.99 10.90 -6.63
CA LEU A 309 3.54 12.29 -6.54
C LEU A 309 3.66 12.98 -7.92
N SER A 310 2.62 13.70 -8.34
CA SER A 310 2.70 14.45 -9.59
C SER A 310 3.57 15.70 -9.44
N VAL A 311 4.16 16.14 -10.56
CA VAL A 311 4.94 17.39 -10.59
C VAL A 311 4.08 18.60 -10.22
N GLU A 312 2.80 18.59 -10.56
CA GLU A 312 1.84 19.62 -10.19
C GLU A 312 1.61 19.67 -8.68
N GLN A 313 1.39 18.51 -8.05
CA GLN A 313 1.27 18.40 -6.59
C GLN A 313 2.56 18.88 -5.89
N LEU A 314 3.74 18.48 -6.39
CA LEU A 314 5.01 18.94 -5.85
C LEU A 314 5.18 20.45 -5.94
N ARG A 315 4.88 21.06 -7.12
CA ARG A 315 4.93 22.52 -7.28
C ARG A 315 4.04 23.25 -6.29
N ARG A 316 2.82 22.76 -6.08
CA ARG A 316 1.87 23.33 -5.10
C ARG A 316 2.42 23.27 -3.67
N LEU A 317 3.06 22.16 -3.29
CA LEU A 317 3.66 22.00 -1.95
C LEU A 317 4.86 22.93 -1.74
N LEU A 318 5.71 23.12 -2.74
CA LEU A 318 6.89 23.99 -2.66
C LEU A 318 6.55 25.49 -2.73
N ALA A 319 5.36 25.86 -3.18
CA ALA A 319 4.91 27.26 -3.27
C ALA A 319 4.26 27.79 -1.96
N ARG A 320 4.16 26.96 -0.93
CA ARG A 320 3.67 27.32 0.42
C ARG A 320 4.83 27.76 1.31
#